data_18bef3a83fa946caf1b8ac4a38411cd4
#
_entry.id   18bef3a83fa946caf1b8ac4a38411cd4
#
_cell.length_a   1.000
_cell.length_b   1.000
_cell.length_c   1.000
_cell.angle_alpha   90.00
_cell.angle_beta   90.00
_cell.angle_gamma   90.00
#
_symmetry.space_group_name_H-M   'P 1'
#
loop_
_entity.id
_entity.type
_entity.pdbx_description
1 polymer ?
#
loop_
_entity_poly.entity_id
_entity_poly.type
_entity_poly.pdbx_seq_one_letter_code
_entity_poly.pdbx_strand_id
1 'polypeptide(L)'
;HLEFHKDFETYRSDKANLFRALDLHDHVKVIAGEKVKVPSIGIVNLEDPSASYFISATKKNVYGFTTMGKAGKAAAETGSDACELPEIPENIRYMTGKNIASARYGLCFSVDCDGKSSFYPENYDAVLPREHENLNIQANLPGSFNAYNIMASIIAVSSVANLSFSEVASKTQSLLPVKGRMTVIDKGQMFEVIVDYAHTPSSFETIFPPVRKRCKGRLFAVFGSGGERDLTKRPIQGEIAGKFCDIVVLA
;
A
#
# COMPACT_ATOMS: atom_id res chain seq x y z
N HIS A 1 10.12 15.31 2.18
CA HIS A 1 11.01 14.54 3.07
C HIS A 1 12.51 14.85 2.87
N LEU A 2 12.87 15.63 1.85
CA LEU A 2 14.25 16.02 1.59
C LEU A 2 14.82 17.02 2.62
N GLU A 3 14.00 17.54 3.52
CA GLU A 3 14.43 18.41 4.62
C GLU A 3 15.44 17.76 5.57
N PHE A 4 15.31 16.45 5.77
CA PHE A 4 16.17 15.67 6.66
C PHE A 4 17.21 14.85 5.87
N HIS A 5 16.96 14.65 4.58
CA HIS A 5 17.83 13.89 3.68
C HIS A 5 18.27 14.85 2.57
N LYS A 6 19.56 14.96 2.32
CA LYS A 6 20.13 15.90 1.33
C LYS A 6 19.55 15.69 -0.07
N ASP A 7 19.27 14.43 -0.42
CA ASP A 7 18.79 14.02 -1.73
C ASP A 7 17.97 12.71 -1.62
N PHE A 8 17.39 12.31 -2.73
CA PHE A 8 16.59 11.10 -2.83
C PHE A 8 17.42 9.83 -2.57
N GLU A 9 18.67 9.78 -2.97
CA GLU A 9 19.55 8.62 -2.76
C GLU A 9 19.81 8.38 -1.27
N THR A 10 20.09 9.45 -0.54
CA THR A 10 20.25 9.39 0.92
C THR A 10 18.96 8.91 1.57
N TYR A 11 17.80 9.49 1.19
CA TYR A 11 16.50 9.07 1.69
C TYR A 11 16.23 7.58 1.43
N ARG A 12 16.44 7.12 0.20
CA ARG A 12 16.27 5.73 -0.20
C ARG A 12 17.20 4.79 0.57
N SER A 13 18.47 5.16 0.72
CA SER A 13 19.44 4.42 1.49
C SER A 13 19.07 4.29 2.96
N ASP A 14 18.59 5.37 3.58
CA ASP A 14 18.15 5.35 4.98
C ASP A 14 16.93 4.43 5.16
N LYS A 15 15.99 4.43 4.21
CA LYS A 15 14.87 3.49 4.23
C LYS A 15 15.32 2.04 4.09
N ALA A 16 16.35 1.78 3.28
CA ALA A 16 16.89 0.44 3.09
C ALA A 16 17.58 -0.13 4.34
N ASN A 17 17.91 0.69 5.34
CA ASN A 17 18.45 0.19 6.61
C ASN A 17 17.50 -0.78 7.32
N LEU A 18 16.18 -0.65 7.11
CA LEU A 18 15.20 -1.62 7.60
C LEU A 18 15.44 -3.03 7.00
N PHE A 19 15.76 -3.09 5.71
CA PHE A 19 16.06 -4.35 5.02
C PHE A 19 17.42 -4.89 5.43
N ARG A 20 18.46 -4.05 5.52
CA ARG A 20 19.80 -4.44 5.98
C ARG A 20 19.79 -5.00 7.40
N ALA A 21 18.94 -4.43 8.26
CA ALA A 21 18.79 -4.91 9.64
C ALA A 21 18.24 -6.33 9.73
N LEU A 22 17.52 -6.83 8.70
CA LEU A 22 17.05 -8.21 8.67
C LEU A 22 18.21 -9.23 8.71
N ASP A 23 19.37 -8.88 8.14
CA ASP A 23 20.54 -9.76 8.09
C ASP A 23 21.31 -9.79 9.43
N LEU A 24 21.09 -8.81 10.30
CA LEU A 24 21.88 -8.59 11.51
C LEU A 24 21.27 -9.25 12.76
N HIS A 25 20.00 -9.56 12.73
CA HIS A 25 19.28 -9.96 13.95
C HIS A 25 18.37 -11.18 13.73
N ASP A 26 18.43 -12.12 14.68
CA ASP A 26 17.38 -13.11 14.89
C ASP A 26 16.26 -12.46 15.74
N HIS A 27 15.07 -12.35 15.16
CA HIS A 27 13.97 -11.69 15.82
C HIS A 27 13.17 -12.66 16.70
N VAL A 28 13.34 -12.52 18.01
CA VAL A 28 12.46 -13.16 19.00
C VAL A 28 11.57 -12.10 19.61
N LYS A 29 10.27 -12.28 19.51
CA LYS A 29 9.27 -11.36 20.08
C LYS A 29 8.45 -12.07 21.14
N VAL A 30 7.91 -11.31 22.08
CA VAL A 30 6.92 -11.83 23.04
C VAL A 30 5.53 -11.56 22.46
N ILE A 31 4.81 -12.63 22.09
CA ILE A 31 3.45 -12.56 21.56
C ILE A 31 2.56 -13.34 22.52
N ALA A 32 1.54 -12.69 23.07
CA ALA A 32 0.64 -13.28 24.09
C ALA A 32 1.39 -13.90 25.30
N GLY A 33 2.53 -13.33 25.70
CA GLY A 33 3.33 -13.80 26.83
C GLY A 33 4.37 -14.88 26.49
N GLU A 34 4.36 -15.42 25.29
CA GLU A 34 5.31 -16.44 24.83
C GLU A 34 6.40 -15.87 23.93
N LYS A 35 7.62 -16.40 24.04
CA LYS A 35 8.73 -16.05 23.14
C LYS A 35 8.55 -16.78 21.80
N VAL A 36 8.28 -16.02 20.76
CA VAL A 36 8.10 -16.54 19.40
C VAL A 36 9.25 -16.05 18.52
N LYS A 37 9.90 -16.98 17.81
CA LYS A 37 10.85 -16.61 16.75
C LYS A 37 10.08 -16.12 15.54
N VAL A 38 10.22 -14.83 15.23
CA VAL A 38 9.53 -14.21 14.10
C VAL A 38 10.43 -14.30 12.87
N PRO A 39 9.93 -14.74 11.71
CA PRO A 39 10.73 -14.80 10.50
C PRO A 39 11.21 -13.41 10.08
N SER A 40 12.48 -13.33 9.70
CA SER A 40 13.08 -12.10 9.15
C SER A 40 12.78 -12.04 7.66
N ILE A 41 11.78 -11.26 7.27
CA ILE A 41 11.36 -11.09 5.87
C ILE A 41 11.28 -9.62 5.48
N GLY A 42 11.57 -9.32 4.21
CA GLY A 42 11.25 -8.06 3.59
C GLY A 42 9.91 -8.12 2.86
N ILE A 43 9.20 -6.99 2.82
CA ILE A 43 7.96 -6.87 2.04
C ILE A 43 8.06 -5.59 1.22
N VAL A 44 7.84 -5.67 -0.10
CA VAL A 44 8.08 -4.56 -1.01
C VAL A 44 6.93 -4.40 -2.00
N ASN A 45 6.56 -3.14 -2.29
CA ASN A 45 5.72 -2.81 -3.42
C ASN A 45 6.55 -2.90 -4.70
N LEU A 46 6.22 -3.83 -5.59
CA LEU A 46 6.96 -4.06 -6.83
C LEU A 46 6.76 -2.95 -7.88
N GLU A 47 5.78 -2.08 -7.69
CA GLU A 47 5.53 -0.92 -8.55
C GLU A 47 6.39 0.30 -8.16
N ASP A 48 7.05 0.25 -6.99
CA ASP A 48 7.96 1.32 -6.58
C ASP A 48 9.27 1.25 -7.39
N PRO A 49 9.72 2.35 -8.01
CA PRO A 49 10.99 2.39 -8.75
C PRO A 49 12.21 1.95 -7.92
N SER A 50 12.11 1.99 -6.60
CA SER A 50 13.16 1.56 -5.68
C SER A 50 13.04 0.09 -5.25
N ALA A 51 12.06 -0.67 -5.78
CA ALA A 51 11.82 -2.06 -5.37
C ALA A 51 13.09 -2.92 -5.44
N SER A 52 13.77 -2.92 -6.58
CA SER A 52 15.01 -3.68 -6.79
C SER A 52 16.12 -3.26 -5.81
N TYR A 53 16.20 -1.99 -5.46
CA TYR A 53 17.17 -1.49 -4.48
C TYR A 53 16.88 -2.06 -3.08
N PHE A 54 15.64 -2.11 -2.65
CA PHE A 54 15.25 -2.70 -1.36
C PHE A 54 15.43 -4.21 -1.35
N ILE A 55 15.09 -4.91 -2.45
CA ILE A 55 15.30 -6.34 -2.59
C ILE A 55 16.77 -6.70 -2.42
N SER A 56 17.66 -5.95 -3.07
CA SER A 56 19.11 -6.20 -3.00
C SER A 56 19.76 -5.82 -1.66
N ALA A 57 19.04 -5.09 -0.79
CA ALA A 57 19.57 -4.62 0.48
C ALA A 57 19.61 -5.69 1.58
N THR A 58 19.07 -6.89 1.36
CA THR A 58 19.07 -8.01 2.32
C THR A 58 19.30 -9.34 1.61
N LYS A 59 19.87 -10.31 2.34
CA LYS A 59 19.99 -11.71 1.91
C LYS A 59 18.80 -12.56 2.36
N LYS A 60 17.90 -12.00 3.16
CA LYS A 60 16.70 -12.68 3.64
C LYS A 60 15.63 -12.71 2.54
N ASN A 61 14.62 -13.55 2.74
CA ASN A 61 13.50 -13.63 1.82
C ASN A 61 12.76 -12.29 1.74
N VAL A 62 12.49 -11.84 0.52
CA VAL A 62 11.67 -10.66 0.24
C VAL A 62 10.44 -11.11 -0.52
N TYR A 63 9.29 -10.63 -0.08
CA TYR A 63 8.00 -10.85 -0.73
C TYR A 63 7.51 -9.56 -1.37
N GLY A 64 6.93 -9.70 -2.54
CA GLY A 64 6.39 -8.59 -3.29
C GLY A 64 4.86 -8.52 -3.26
N PHE A 65 4.32 -7.37 -3.59
CA PHE A 65 2.92 -7.21 -3.97
C PHE A 65 2.80 -6.18 -5.09
N THR A 66 1.79 -6.36 -5.94
CA THR A 66 1.52 -5.49 -7.08
C THR A 66 0.03 -5.52 -7.44
N THR A 67 -0.44 -4.51 -8.15
CA THR A 67 -1.75 -4.50 -8.84
C THR A 67 -1.60 -4.65 -10.35
N MET A 68 -0.38 -4.71 -10.85
CA MET A 68 -0.06 -4.90 -12.26
C MET A 68 0.05 -6.40 -12.58
N GLY A 69 -0.54 -6.84 -13.68
CA GLY A 69 -0.38 -8.21 -14.17
C GLY A 69 1.04 -8.50 -14.66
N LYS A 70 1.39 -9.78 -14.85
CA LYS A 70 2.70 -10.27 -15.34
C LYS A 70 3.22 -9.60 -16.63
N ALA A 71 2.37 -8.93 -17.38
CA ALA A 71 2.70 -8.29 -18.64
C ALA A 71 2.94 -6.77 -18.52
N GLY A 72 3.13 -6.23 -17.30
CA GLY A 72 3.34 -4.78 -17.12
C GLY A 72 2.15 -3.91 -17.56
N LYS A 73 1.03 -4.52 -17.93
CA LYS A 73 -0.19 -3.79 -18.27
C LYS A 73 -0.97 -3.58 -16.99
N ALA A 74 -1.01 -2.32 -16.53
CA ALA A 74 -1.98 -1.90 -15.54
C ALA A 74 -3.35 -2.44 -15.96
N ALA A 75 -4.12 -2.99 -15.03
CA ALA A 75 -5.55 -3.18 -15.23
C ALA A 75 -6.11 -1.78 -15.52
N ALA A 76 -6.30 -1.50 -16.81
CA ALA A 76 -6.45 -0.18 -17.38
C ALA A 76 -7.78 0.43 -16.96
N GLU A 77 -7.77 1.20 -15.88
CA GLU A 77 -8.78 2.22 -15.60
C GLU A 77 -8.19 3.58 -15.21
N THR A 78 -6.88 3.72 -15.13
CA THR A 78 -6.23 5.01 -14.93
C THR A 78 -5.42 5.33 -16.17
N GLY A 79 -5.81 6.37 -16.89
CA GLY A 79 -5.15 6.86 -18.10
C GLY A 79 -3.76 7.46 -17.81
N SER A 80 -2.90 6.72 -17.14
CA SER A 80 -1.50 7.03 -16.92
C SER A 80 -0.64 6.10 -17.79
N ASP A 81 0.44 6.65 -18.35
CA ASP A 81 1.42 5.95 -19.16
C ASP A 81 1.75 4.58 -18.56
N ALA A 82 1.79 3.57 -19.42
CA ALA A 82 2.04 2.18 -19.02
C ALA A 82 3.40 2.12 -18.30
N CYS A 83 3.36 2.10 -16.97
CA CYS A 83 4.53 1.81 -16.17
C CYS A 83 4.80 0.31 -16.28
N GLU A 84 5.90 -0.07 -16.88
CA GLU A 84 6.35 -1.46 -16.88
C GLU A 84 6.83 -1.80 -15.48
N LEU A 85 6.45 -2.98 -14.98
CA LEU A 85 7.04 -3.49 -13.75
C LEU A 85 8.55 -3.62 -13.96
N PRO A 86 9.38 -3.21 -12.99
CA PRO A 86 10.80 -3.51 -13.03
C PRO A 86 10.98 -5.03 -13.14
N GLU A 87 12.07 -5.45 -13.75
CA GLU A 87 12.39 -6.87 -13.86
C GLU A 87 12.41 -7.51 -12.47
N ILE A 88 11.42 -8.38 -12.21
CA ILE A 88 11.27 -9.04 -10.92
C ILE A 88 12.21 -10.25 -10.90
N PRO A 89 13.15 -10.33 -9.95
CA PRO A 89 14.01 -11.49 -9.83
C PRO A 89 13.19 -12.78 -9.69
N GLU A 90 13.58 -13.85 -10.36
CA GLU A 90 12.83 -15.12 -10.42
C GLU A 90 12.55 -15.76 -9.05
N ASN A 91 13.38 -15.44 -8.05
CA ASN A 91 13.24 -15.92 -6.68
C ASN A 91 12.27 -15.09 -5.82
N ILE A 92 11.75 -13.99 -6.32
CA ILE A 92 10.79 -13.16 -5.60
C ILE A 92 9.38 -13.71 -5.79
N ARG A 93 8.73 -13.98 -4.68
CA ARG A 93 7.32 -14.39 -4.59
C ARG A 93 6.46 -13.16 -4.36
N TYR A 94 5.31 -13.10 -5.00
CA TYR A 94 4.47 -11.92 -4.87
C TYR A 94 2.97 -12.20 -5.02
N MET A 95 2.18 -11.27 -4.48
CA MET A 95 0.73 -11.21 -4.63
C MET A 95 0.36 -10.20 -5.71
N THR A 96 -0.63 -10.55 -6.53
CA THR A 96 -1.19 -9.63 -7.51
C THR A 96 -2.64 -9.32 -7.18
N GLY A 97 -2.94 -8.08 -6.85
CA GLY A 97 -4.30 -7.57 -6.69
C GLY A 97 -4.95 -7.31 -8.04
N LYS A 98 -6.19 -7.79 -8.23
CA LYS A 98 -6.96 -7.66 -9.49
C LYS A 98 -8.37 -7.18 -9.19
N ASN A 99 -9.03 -6.59 -10.17
CA ASN A 99 -10.44 -6.19 -10.09
C ASN A 99 -10.73 -5.27 -8.89
N ILE A 100 -9.83 -4.30 -8.64
CA ILE A 100 -9.93 -3.41 -7.49
C ILE A 100 -11.10 -2.44 -7.70
N ALA A 101 -12.14 -2.59 -6.88
CA ALA A 101 -13.29 -1.72 -6.87
C ALA A 101 -13.41 -1.02 -5.51
N SER A 102 -13.26 0.30 -5.51
CA SER A 102 -13.38 1.13 -4.30
C SER A 102 -14.71 1.86 -4.29
N ALA A 103 -15.38 1.81 -3.13
CA ALA A 103 -16.63 2.50 -2.86
C ALA A 103 -16.45 3.52 -1.73
N ARG A 104 -17.55 4.24 -1.39
CA ARG A 104 -17.58 5.27 -0.35
C ARG A 104 -17.04 4.78 1.00
N TYR A 105 -17.34 3.54 1.38
CA TYR A 105 -17.05 3.00 2.71
C TYR A 105 -16.11 1.79 2.71
N GLY A 106 -15.63 1.37 1.54
CA GLY A 106 -14.79 0.18 1.49
C GLY A 106 -14.23 -0.11 0.12
N LEU A 107 -13.54 -1.22 0.02
CA LEU A 107 -13.05 -1.75 -1.25
C LEU A 107 -13.22 -3.26 -1.30
N CYS A 108 -13.32 -3.79 -2.52
CA CYS A 108 -13.23 -5.21 -2.80
C CYS A 108 -12.25 -5.45 -3.96
N PHE A 109 -11.54 -6.56 -3.90
CA PHE A 109 -10.63 -6.99 -4.96
C PHE A 109 -10.32 -8.48 -4.81
N SER A 110 -9.80 -9.09 -5.88
CA SER A 110 -9.25 -10.44 -5.81
C SER A 110 -7.73 -10.39 -5.73
N VAL A 111 -7.13 -11.38 -5.10
CA VAL A 111 -5.68 -11.54 -5.01
C VAL A 111 -5.31 -12.88 -5.60
N ASP A 112 -4.36 -12.86 -6.52
CA ASP A 112 -3.73 -14.04 -7.09
C ASP A 112 -2.33 -14.18 -6.48
N CYS A 113 -2.05 -15.32 -5.88
CA CYS A 113 -0.73 -15.64 -5.34
C CYS A 113 0.05 -16.42 -6.40
N ASP A 114 1.25 -15.97 -6.74
CA ASP A 114 2.08 -16.65 -7.73
C ASP A 114 2.49 -18.04 -7.21
N GLY A 115 1.88 -19.09 -7.81
CA GLY A 115 1.98 -20.48 -7.37
C GLY A 115 3.32 -21.17 -7.59
N LYS A 116 4.40 -20.44 -7.83
CA LYS A 116 5.73 -21.01 -8.10
C LYS A 116 6.47 -21.49 -6.85
N SER A 117 5.83 -21.93 -5.82
CA SER A 117 6.36 -22.52 -4.60
C SER A 117 5.91 -21.81 -3.32
N SER A 118 5.89 -22.56 -2.23
CA SER A 118 5.45 -22.10 -0.91
C SER A 118 5.92 -20.69 -0.55
N PHE A 119 5.00 -19.80 -0.24
CA PHE A 119 5.25 -18.43 0.23
C PHE A 119 5.98 -18.39 1.59
N TYR A 120 6.35 -19.55 2.11
CA TYR A 120 6.90 -19.70 3.45
C TYR A 120 8.31 -20.26 3.40
N PRO A 121 9.18 -19.87 4.35
CA PRO A 121 10.52 -20.42 4.47
C PRO A 121 10.48 -21.95 4.60
N GLU A 122 11.48 -22.64 4.05
CA GLU A 122 11.57 -24.12 4.04
C GLU A 122 11.46 -24.81 5.41
N ASN A 123 11.57 -24.05 6.50
CA ASN A 123 11.50 -24.53 7.88
C ASN A 123 10.19 -24.16 8.58
N TYR A 124 9.16 -23.76 7.83
CA TYR A 124 7.86 -23.45 8.39
C TYR A 124 6.96 -24.68 8.27
N ASP A 125 6.65 -25.31 9.41
CA ASP A 125 5.78 -26.50 9.50
C ASP A 125 4.28 -26.20 9.25
N ALA A 126 3.97 -25.06 8.68
CA ALA A 126 2.59 -24.71 8.39
C ALA A 126 2.03 -25.50 7.22
N VAL A 127 0.93 -26.17 7.46
CA VAL A 127 0.07 -26.80 6.44
C VAL A 127 -0.56 -25.68 5.60
N LEU A 128 0.14 -25.26 4.55
CA LEU A 128 -0.32 -24.18 3.69
C LEU A 128 -0.73 -24.71 2.34
N PRO A 129 -1.78 -24.14 1.72
CA PRO A 129 -2.19 -24.57 0.41
C PRO A 129 -1.02 -24.42 -0.57
N ARG A 130 -0.67 -25.52 -1.21
CA ARG A 130 0.43 -25.60 -2.20
C ARG A 130 -0.03 -25.22 -3.61
N GLU A 131 -1.25 -24.70 -3.75
CA GLU A 131 -1.90 -24.42 -5.02
C GLU A 131 -2.25 -22.95 -5.16
N HIS A 132 -2.42 -22.46 -6.39
CA HIS A 132 -2.85 -21.12 -6.73
C HIS A 132 -4.08 -20.71 -5.91
N GLU A 133 -3.88 -19.90 -4.89
CA GLU A 133 -4.96 -19.44 -4.05
C GLU A 133 -5.48 -18.11 -4.59
N ASN A 134 -6.74 -18.12 -5.02
CA ASN A 134 -7.45 -16.91 -5.42
C ASN A 134 -8.24 -16.41 -4.21
N LEU A 135 -7.77 -15.32 -3.62
CA LEU A 135 -8.42 -14.72 -2.45
C LEU A 135 -9.38 -13.62 -2.88
N ASN A 136 -10.60 -13.65 -2.37
CA ASN A 136 -11.52 -12.53 -2.50
C ASN A 136 -11.45 -11.67 -1.25
N ILE A 137 -11.02 -10.43 -1.41
CA ILE A 137 -10.85 -9.47 -0.32
C ILE A 137 -12.02 -8.51 -0.31
N GLN A 138 -12.61 -8.33 0.86
CA GLN A 138 -13.55 -7.25 1.15
C GLN A 138 -13.10 -6.54 2.42
N ALA A 139 -13.00 -5.22 2.39
CA ALA A 139 -12.55 -4.44 3.54
C ALA A 139 -13.32 -3.12 3.66
N ASN A 140 -13.59 -2.69 4.89
CA ASN A 140 -14.23 -1.41 5.20
C ASN A 140 -13.23 -0.25 5.19
N LEU A 141 -12.28 -0.29 4.25
CA LEU A 141 -11.24 0.71 4.05
C LEU A 141 -11.43 1.35 2.67
N PRO A 142 -11.94 2.58 2.57
CA PRO A 142 -12.14 3.25 1.30
C PRO A 142 -10.81 3.67 0.66
N GLY A 143 -10.79 3.72 -0.67
CA GLY A 143 -9.61 4.08 -1.47
C GLY A 143 -8.86 2.87 -2.01
N SER A 144 -8.63 2.86 -3.33
CA SER A 144 -7.95 1.76 -4.04
C SER A 144 -6.52 1.49 -3.53
N PHE A 145 -5.83 2.54 -3.04
CA PHE A 145 -4.50 2.41 -2.44
C PHE A 145 -4.47 1.49 -1.19
N ASN A 146 -5.61 1.26 -0.54
CA ASN A 146 -5.68 0.32 0.56
C ASN A 146 -5.53 -1.15 0.12
N ALA A 147 -5.67 -1.46 -1.17
CA ALA A 147 -5.34 -2.78 -1.69
C ALA A 147 -3.86 -3.14 -1.43
N TYR A 148 -2.95 -2.17 -1.64
CA TYR A 148 -1.52 -2.34 -1.34
C TYR A 148 -1.28 -2.58 0.16
N ASN A 149 -1.93 -1.77 1.01
CA ASN A 149 -1.81 -1.89 2.47
C ASN A 149 -2.32 -3.25 2.96
N ILE A 150 -3.42 -3.74 2.39
CA ILE A 150 -4.02 -5.03 2.75
C ILE A 150 -3.11 -6.18 2.30
N MET A 151 -2.63 -6.19 1.06
CA MET A 151 -1.71 -7.22 0.58
C MET A 151 -0.43 -7.30 1.43
N ALA A 152 0.20 -6.15 1.70
CA ALA A 152 1.36 -6.09 2.59
C ALA A 152 1.05 -6.63 3.99
N SER A 153 -0.14 -6.30 4.53
CA SER A 153 -0.57 -6.78 5.85
C SER A 153 -0.85 -8.28 5.86
N ILE A 154 -1.46 -8.83 4.81
CA ILE A 154 -1.69 -10.28 4.69
C ILE A 154 -0.35 -11.01 4.72
N ILE A 155 0.64 -10.58 3.91
CA ILE A 155 1.98 -11.18 3.91
C ILE A 155 2.62 -11.09 5.30
N ALA A 156 2.59 -9.92 5.92
CA ALA A 156 3.22 -9.69 7.23
C ALA A 156 2.58 -10.53 8.33
N VAL A 157 1.24 -10.49 8.45
CA VAL A 157 0.52 -11.20 9.52
C VAL A 157 0.61 -12.70 9.34
N SER A 158 0.44 -13.21 8.13
CA SER A 158 0.59 -14.65 7.85
C SER A 158 1.98 -15.15 8.22
N SER A 159 3.02 -14.38 7.88
CA SER A 159 4.41 -14.74 8.19
C SER A 159 4.71 -14.72 9.69
N VAL A 160 4.12 -13.79 10.45
CA VAL A 160 4.40 -13.63 11.89
C VAL A 160 3.54 -14.56 12.73
N ALA A 161 2.27 -14.72 12.37
CA ALA A 161 1.28 -15.47 13.16
C ALA A 161 1.16 -16.94 12.74
N ASN A 162 1.86 -17.36 11.69
CA ASN A 162 1.76 -18.71 11.12
C ASN A 162 0.31 -19.06 10.69
N LEU A 163 -0.35 -18.14 10.04
CA LEU A 163 -1.71 -18.29 9.52
C LEU A 163 -1.67 -18.36 7.99
N SER A 164 -2.62 -19.08 7.39
CA SER A 164 -2.81 -19.08 5.95
C SER A 164 -3.25 -17.68 5.45
N PHE A 165 -2.99 -17.38 4.19
CA PHE A 165 -3.48 -16.13 3.57
C PHE A 165 -5.00 -16.03 3.61
N SER A 166 -5.69 -17.15 3.43
CA SER A 166 -7.15 -17.25 3.50
C SER A 166 -7.68 -16.86 4.89
N GLU A 167 -7.06 -17.39 5.95
CA GLU A 167 -7.44 -17.04 7.33
C GLU A 167 -7.26 -15.55 7.60
N VAL A 168 -6.13 -14.97 7.21
CA VAL A 168 -5.87 -13.52 7.38
C VAL A 168 -6.81 -12.70 6.50
N ALA A 169 -6.98 -13.08 5.24
CA ALA A 169 -7.89 -12.42 4.30
C ALA A 169 -9.33 -12.37 4.81
N SER A 170 -9.80 -13.45 5.43
CA SER A 170 -11.15 -13.52 6.02
C SER A 170 -11.41 -12.46 7.11
N LYS A 171 -10.36 -11.92 7.73
CA LYS A 171 -10.45 -10.90 8.78
C LYS A 171 -10.44 -9.46 8.24
N THR A 172 -10.13 -9.26 6.97
CA THR A 172 -10.04 -7.90 6.41
C THR A 172 -11.35 -7.14 6.47
N GLN A 173 -12.49 -7.85 6.40
CA GLN A 173 -13.81 -7.26 6.50
C GLN A 173 -14.09 -6.65 7.88
N SER A 174 -13.45 -7.15 8.93
CA SER A 174 -13.57 -6.63 10.30
C SER A 174 -12.67 -5.43 10.61
N LEU A 175 -11.82 -5.01 9.65
CA LEU A 175 -10.97 -3.84 9.84
C LEU A 175 -11.82 -2.59 9.98
N LEU A 176 -11.46 -1.77 10.97
CA LEU A 176 -12.09 -0.47 11.17
C LEU A 176 -11.35 0.60 10.36
N PRO A 177 -12.07 1.57 9.79
CA PRO A 177 -11.46 2.71 9.11
C PRO A 177 -10.52 3.47 10.05
N VAL A 178 -9.37 3.86 9.52
CA VAL A 178 -8.39 4.68 10.25
C VAL A 178 -8.80 6.14 10.15
N LYS A 179 -8.95 6.83 11.28
CA LYS A 179 -9.30 8.26 11.30
C LYS A 179 -8.30 9.09 10.48
N GLY A 180 -8.82 9.98 9.65
CA GLY A 180 -8.00 10.81 8.77
C GLY A 180 -7.43 10.06 7.56
N ARG A 181 -7.97 8.90 7.22
CA ARG A 181 -7.64 8.15 6.00
C ARG A 181 -8.94 7.90 5.22
N MET A 182 -9.23 8.79 4.28
CA MET A 182 -10.51 8.80 3.53
C MET A 182 -11.74 8.70 4.45
N THR A 183 -11.65 9.29 5.63
CA THR A 183 -12.73 9.25 6.63
C THR A 183 -13.93 10.07 6.14
N VAL A 184 -15.03 9.40 5.91
CA VAL A 184 -16.30 10.06 5.59
C VAL A 184 -16.97 10.56 6.87
N ILE A 185 -17.25 11.85 6.94
CA ILE A 185 -18.01 12.46 8.04
C ILE A 185 -19.47 12.54 7.64
N ASP A 186 -20.31 11.83 8.35
CA ASP A 186 -21.75 11.83 8.17
C ASP A 186 -22.44 12.38 9.43
N LYS A 187 -23.09 13.53 9.30
CA LYS A 187 -23.87 14.21 10.34
C LYS A 187 -25.28 14.55 9.83
N GLY A 188 -25.75 13.87 8.78
CA GLY A 188 -27.02 14.11 8.15
C GLY A 188 -27.01 15.26 7.12
N GLN A 189 -25.84 15.80 6.77
CA GLN A 189 -25.70 16.83 5.72
C GLN A 189 -25.95 16.23 4.32
N MET A 190 -26.45 17.07 3.38
CA MET A 190 -26.76 16.67 2.01
C MET A 190 -25.54 16.61 1.07
N PHE A 191 -24.33 16.77 1.60
CA PHE A 191 -23.08 16.73 0.86
C PHE A 191 -22.07 15.78 1.55
N GLU A 192 -21.13 15.23 0.80
CA GLU A 192 -20.10 14.38 1.36
C GLU A 192 -18.95 15.23 1.93
N VAL A 193 -18.47 14.86 3.10
CA VAL A 193 -17.24 15.41 3.70
C VAL A 193 -16.26 14.27 3.91
N ILE A 194 -15.06 14.42 3.35
CA ILE A 194 -13.97 13.46 3.48
C ILE A 194 -12.82 14.14 4.18
N VAL A 195 -12.28 13.48 5.20
CA VAL A 195 -11.06 13.91 5.89
C VAL A 195 -9.94 12.92 5.58
N ASP A 196 -8.84 13.42 5.04
CA ASP A 196 -7.65 12.63 4.74
C ASP A 196 -6.37 13.34 5.19
N TYR A 197 -5.34 12.55 5.51
CA TYR A 197 -4.02 13.04 5.93
C TYR A 197 -3.10 13.38 4.74
N ALA A 198 -3.61 13.39 3.53
CA ALA A 198 -2.83 13.75 2.35
C ALA A 198 -2.14 15.11 2.54
N HIS A 199 -0.81 15.13 2.37
CA HIS A 199 0.01 16.32 2.57
C HIS A 199 1.21 16.38 1.61
N THR A 200 1.25 15.49 0.62
CA THR A 200 2.28 15.45 -0.43
C THR A 200 1.62 15.55 -1.81
N PRO A 201 2.31 16.04 -2.84
CA PRO A 201 1.81 16.04 -4.21
C PRO A 201 1.28 14.68 -4.66
N SER A 202 2.06 13.62 -4.47
CA SER A 202 1.69 12.25 -4.86
C SER A 202 0.43 11.74 -4.14
N SER A 203 0.20 12.13 -2.88
CA SER A 203 -1.03 11.79 -2.19
C SER A 203 -2.25 12.54 -2.77
N PHE A 204 -2.08 13.76 -3.24
CA PHE A 204 -3.13 14.50 -3.94
C PHE A 204 -3.48 13.84 -5.28
N GLU A 205 -2.46 13.45 -6.06
CA GLU A 205 -2.63 12.69 -7.31
C GLU A 205 -3.35 11.35 -7.09
N THR A 206 -3.17 10.74 -5.93
CA THR A 206 -3.84 9.48 -5.59
C THR A 206 -5.30 9.68 -5.18
N ILE A 207 -5.62 10.77 -4.47
CA ILE A 207 -6.93 10.97 -3.84
C ILE A 207 -7.91 11.71 -4.75
N PHE A 208 -7.49 12.80 -5.40
CA PHE A 208 -8.42 13.64 -6.14
C PHE A 208 -9.06 12.96 -7.36
N PRO A 209 -8.35 12.19 -8.21
CA PRO A 209 -8.96 11.58 -9.38
C PRO A 209 -10.16 10.67 -9.05
N PRO A 210 -10.06 9.68 -8.12
CA PRO A 210 -11.20 8.83 -7.80
C PRO A 210 -12.33 9.60 -7.10
N VAL A 211 -12.02 10.62 -6.30
CA VAL A 211 -13.04 11.47 -5.68
C VAL A 211 -13.74 12.31 -6.75
N ARG A 212 -13.02 12.91 -7.69
CA ARG A 212 -13.60 13.67 -8.82
C ARG A 212 -14.49 12.79 -9.69
N LYS A 213 -14.04 11.57 -10.03
CA LYS A 213 -14.79 10.62 -10.87
C LYS A 213 -16.19 10.32 -10.29
N ARG A 214 -16.31 10.21 -8.97
CA ARG A 214 -17.60 9.91 -8.32
C ARG A 214 -18.42 11.15 -7.94
N CYS A 215 -17.79 12.34 -7.89
CA CYS A 215 -18.45 13.58 -7.53
C CYS A 215 -19.33 14.09 -8.68
N LYS A 216 -20.64 14.13 -8.47
CA LYS A 216 -21.63 14.62 -9.46
C LYS A 216 -21.79 16.13 -9.43
N GLY A 217 -21.47 16.76 -8.31
CA GLY A 217 -21.59 18.21 -8.11
C GLY A 217 -20.25 18.91 -8.08
N ARG A 218 -20.13 19.95 -7.28
CA ARG A 218 -18.89 20.70 -7.06
C ARG A 218 -18.01 19.99 -6.04
N LEU A 219 -16.72 19.87 -6.36
CA LEU A 219 -15.70 19.36 -5.47
C LEU A 219 -14.94 20.52 -4.84
N PHE A 220 -14.94 20.56 -3.52
CA PHE A 220 -14.19 21.52 -2.72
C PHE A 220 -12.98 20.84 -2.11
N ALA A 221 -11.79 21.46 -2.21
CA ALA A 221 -10.61 21.07 -1.46
C ALA A 221 -10.29 22.13 -0.42
N VAL A 222 -10.13 21.71 0.83
CA VAL A 222 -9.68 22.58 1.92
C VAL A 222 -8.39 21.96 2.48
N PHE A 223 -7.26 22.65 2.32
CA PHE A 223 -5.98 22.16 2.82
C PHE A 223 -5.01 23.31 3.12
N GLY A 224 -3.99 22.98 3.92
CA GLY A 224 -2.85 23.84 4.17
C GLY A 224 -1.54 23.06 4.07
N SER A 225 -0.45 23.78 3.90
CA SER A 225 0.90 23.25 4.00
C SER A 225 1.58 23.92 5.18
N GLY A 226 1.57 23.21 6.31
CA GLY A 226 2.04 23.75 7.57
C GLY A 226 3.55 24.00 7.63
N GLY A 227 3.91 25.11 8.27
CA GLY A 227 5.26 25.44 8.68
C GLY A 227 6.21 25.85 7.56
N GLU A 228 7.46 26.01 7.92
CA GLU A 228 8.55 26.36 7.00
C GLU A 228 9.15 25.14 6.29
N ARG A 229 8.48 23.99 6.38
CA ARG A 229 8.88 22.75 5.73
C ARG A 229 8.61 22.83 4.24
N ASP A 230 9.44 22.17 3.46
CA ASP A 230 9.33 21.94 2.00
C ASP A 230 8.33 22.87 1.26
N LEU A 231 8.78 24.09 1.00
CA LEU A 231 7.96 25.10 0.33
C LEU A 231 7.67 24.73 -1.14
N THR A 232 8.52 23.87 -1.72
CA THR A 232 8.44 23.52 -3.14
C THR A 232 7.20 22.70 -3.49
N LYS A 233 6.64 21.99 -2.54
CA LYS A 233 5.41 21.20 -2.72
C LYS A 233 4.15 22.07 -2.84
N ARG A 234 4.16 23.29 -2.30
CA ARG A 234 2.96 24.15 -2.22
C ARG A 234 2.36 24.48 -3.58
N PRO A 235 3.15 25.01 -4.55
CA PRO A 235 2.61 25.29 -5.88
C PRO A 235 2.13 24.01 -6.58
N ILE A 236 2.83 22.89 -6.43
CA ILE A 236 2.46 21.61 -7.05
C ILE A 236 1.13 21.10 -6.46
N GLN A 237 0.94 21.18 -5.15
CA GLN A 237 -0.33 20.84 -4.50
C GLN A 237 -1.47 21.72 -4.99
N GLY A 238 -1.23 23.03 -5.13
CA GLY A 238 -2.19 23.98 -5.68
C GLY A 238 -2.59 23.64 -7.11
N GLU A 239 -1.62 23.32 -7.97
CA GLU A 239 -1.83 22.91 -9.35
C GLU A 239 -2.69 21.63 -9.43
N ILE A 240 -2.32 20.59 -8.68
CA ILE A 240 -3.07 19.32 -8.65
C ILE A 240 -4.50 19.56 -8.15
N ALA A 241 -4.67 20.30 -7.06
CA ALA A 241 -5.99 20.61 -6.54
C ALA A 241 -6.83 21.40 -7.55
N GLY A 242 -6.25 22.41 -8.21
CA GLY A 242 -6.91 23.21 -9.25
C GLY A 242 -7.32 22.39 -10.47
N LYS A 243 -6.61 21.32 -10.80
CA LYS A 243 -6.94 20.42 -11.91
C LYS A 243 -8.21 19.60 -11.64
N PHE A 244 -8.46 19.21 -10.39
CA PHE A 244 -9.54 18.29 -10.05
C PHE A 244 -10.70 18.92 -9.31
N CYS A 245 -10.49 20.03 -8.62
CA CYS A 245 -11.48 20.65 -7.74
C CYS A 245 -12.07 21.91 -8.36
N ASP A 246 -13.36 22.15 -8.13
CA ASP A 246 -14.04 23.36 -8.60
C ASP A 246 -13.72 24.58 -7.70
N ILE A 247 -13.42 24.33 -6.42
CA ILE A 247 -13.06 25.36 -5.45
C ILE A 247 -11.94 24.84 -4.56
N VAL A 248 -10.91 25.67 -4.40
CA VAL A 248 -9.77 25.40 -3.51
C VAL A 248 -9.73 26.47 -2.43
N VAL A 249 -9.72 26.05 -1.17
CA VAL A 249 -9.59 26.90 0.01
C VAL A 249 -8.29 26.57 0.70
N LEU A 250 -7.42 27.56 0.84
CA LEU A 250 -6.16 27.43 1.57
C LEU A 250 -6.36 27.87 3.02
N ALA A 251 -5.94 27.02 3.99
CA ALA A 251 -6.09 27.22 5.43
C ALA A 251 -4.74 27.32 6.13
#